data_7860220a0cdcc09d6cb710e8d9c22465
#
_entry.id   7860220a0cdcc09d6cb710e8d9c22465
#
_cell.length_a   1.000
_cell.length_b   1.000
_cell.length_c   1.000
_cell.angle_alpha   90.00
_cell.angle_beta   90.00
_cell.angle_gamma   90.00
#
_symmetry.space_group_name_H-M   'P 1'
#
loop_
_entity.id
_entity.type
_entity.pdbx_description
1 polymer ?
#
loop_
_entity_poly.entity_id
_entity_poly.type
_entity_poly.pdbx_seq_one_letter_code
_entity_poly.pdbx_strand_id
1 'polypeptide(L)'
;LLAGSALAARALSPDCKVIGVEPLAGNDGQQSLRSGEIVHIDPPRTIADGAQTQHLGQLTFEIIRRDVADILTATDDQLVEAMRFYAERMKLLVEPTGCLSYAGACYGGLPLRGQRVGIIISGGNVDLSRFATLTTDIASHLTSAGSVPPPAPPQP
;
A
#
# COMPACT_ATOMS: atom_id res chain seq x y z
N LEU A 1 4.30 -11.36 6.02
CA LEU A 1 4.90 -10.13 6.56
C LEU A 1 3.98 -9.49 7.61
N LEU A 2 2.73 -9.09 7.25
CA LEU A 2 1.82 -8.33 8.11
C LEU A 2 1.61 -8.98 9.50
N ALA A 3 1.25 -10.27 9.55
CA ALA A 3 1.02 -10.98 10.81
C ALA A 3 2.28 -11.00 11.71
N GLY A 4 3.47 -11.23 11.13
CA GLY A 4 4.72 -11.21 11.87
C GLY A 4 5.06 -9.82 12.42
N SER A 5 4.83 -8.77 11.62
CA SER A 5 5.00 -7.38 12.05
C SER A 5 4.04 -7.01 13.18
N ALA A 6 2.78 -7.47 13.09
CA ALA A 6 1.77 -7.23 14.13
C ALA A 6 2.14 -7.91 15.47
N LEU A 7 2.61 -9.16 15.42
CA LEU A 7 3.13 -9.84 16.61
C LEU A 7 4.30 -9.10 17.26
N ALA A 8 5.26 -8.67 16.45
CA ALA A 8 6.43 -7.93 16.95
C ALA A 8 6.02 -6.58 17.54
N ALA A 9 5.16 -5.83 16.87
CA ALA A 9 4.66 -4.56 17.38
C ALA A 9 3.92 -4.74 18.70
N ARG A 10 3.02 -5.71 18.80
CA ARG A 10 2.31 -6.02 20.05
C ARG A 10 3.23 -6.34 21.21
N ALA A 11 4.33 -7.07 20.94
CA ALA A 11 5.28 -7.46 21.98
C ALA A 11 6.20 -6.31 22.42
N LEU A 12 6.64 -5.47 21.47
CA LEU A 12 7.71 -4.49 21.70
C LEU A 12 7.20 -3.05 21.81
N SER A 13 6.04 -2.75 21.25
CA SER A 13 5.43 -1.40 21.23
C SER A 13 3.90 -1.54 21.18
N PRO A 14 3.23 -1.94 22.27
CA PRO A 14 1.81 -2.29 22.29
C PRO A 14 0.88 -1.14 21.90
N ASP A 15 1.32 0.11 22.03
CA ASP A 15 0.56 1.29 21.58
C ASP A 15 0.70 1.57 20.07
N CYS A 16 1.57 0.86 19.36
CA CYS A 16 1.77 1.01 17.93
C CYS A 16 0.59 0.38 17.17
N LYS A 17 -0.11 1.17 16.37
CA LYS A 17 -1.15 0.67 15.47
C LYS A 17 -0.51 0.11 14.21
N VAL A 18 -0.74 -1.15 13.92
CA VAL A 18 -0.29 -1.80 12.68
C VAL A 18 -1.41 -1.72 11.65
N ILE A 19 -1.06 -1.19 10.47
CA ILE A 19 -1.97 -1.06 9.32
C ILE A 19 -1.39 -1.90 8.17
N GLY A 20 -2.21 -2.76 7.59
CA GLY A 20 -1.89 -3.47 6.35
C GLY A 20 -2.22 -2.62 5.13
N VAL A 21 -1.56 -2.91 4.01
CA VAL A 21 -1.93 -2.31 2.71
C VAL A 21 -1.85 -3.38 1.62
N GLU A 22 -2.88 -3.46 0.81
CA GLU A 22 -3.01 -4.39 -0.31
C GLU A 22 -3.26 -3.64 -1.63
N PRO A 23 -3.05 -4.28 -2.79
CA PRO A 23 -3.55 -3.75 -4.05
C PRO A 23 -5.08 -3.67 -4.03
N LEU A 24 -5.66 -2.61 -4.60
CA LEU A 24 -7.12 -2.48 -4.70
C LEU A 24 -7.75 -3.67 -5.43
N ALA A 25 -7.07 -4.19 -6.45
CA ALA A 25 -7.53 -5.36 -7.21
C ALA A 25 -7.44 -6.69 -6.44
N GLY A 26 -6.65 -6.74 -5.34
CA GLY A 26 -6.39 -7.93 -4.54
C GLY A 26 -6.63 -7.66 -3.06
N ASN A 27 -7.85 -7.29 -2.70
CA ASN A 27 -8.22 -6.85 -1.35
C ASN A 27 -8.85 -7.95 -0.48
N ASP A 28 -8.41 -9.19 -0.65
CA ASP A 28 -8.90 -10.35 0.10
C ASP A 28 -8.69 -10.22 1.61
N GLY A 29 -7.55 -9.70 2.05
CA GLY A 29 -7.26 -9.48 3.46
C GLY A 29 -8.11 -8.37 4.07
N GLN A 30 -8.36 -7.27 3.36
CA GLN A 30 -9.25 -6.20 3.80
C GLN A 30 -10.69 -6.71 3.96
N GLN A 31 -11.19 -7.46 2.96
CA GLN A 31 -12.52 -8.06 3.02
C GLN A 31 -12.60 -9.06 4.18
N SER A 32 -11.58 -9.90 4.35
CA SER A 32 -11.50 -10.89 5.43
C SER A 32 -11.50 -10.22 6.81
N LEU A 33 -10.72 -9.15 7.00
CA LEU A 33 -10.68 -8.43 8.26
C LEU A 33 -12.04 -7.80 8.60
N ARG A 34 -12.72 -7.23 7.60
CA ARG A 34 -14.02 -6.57 7.77
C ARG A 34 -15.18 -7.54 8.00
N SER A 35 -15.17 -8.70 7.33
CA SER A 35 -16.20 -9.73 7.49
C SER A 35 -15.99 -10.61 8.72
N GLY A 36 -14.74 -10.72 9.22
CA GLY A 36 -14.36 -11.64 10.28
C GLY A 36 -14.14 -13.07 9.80
N GLU A 37 -14.19 -13.33 8.50
CA GLU A 37 -14.01 -14.64 7.85
C GLU A 37 -13.03 -14.54 6.70
N ILE A 38 -12.33 -15.64 6.38
CA ILE A 38 -11.41 -15.65 5.24
C ILE A 38 -12.20 -15.58 3.94
N VAL A 39 -12.00 -14.50 3.20
CA VAL A 39 -12.59 -14.26 1.87
C VAL A 39 -11.63 -14.78 0.80
N HIS A 40 -12.18 -15.46 -0.21
CA HIS A 40 -11.46 -15.93 -1.38
C HIS A 40 -11.84 -15.05 -2.58
N ILE A 41 -10.85 -14.60 -3.34
CA ILE A 41 -11.03 -13.83 -4.57
C ILE A 41 -10.38 -14.53 -5.76
N ASP A 42 -10.76 -14.14 -6.97
CA ASP A 42 -10.06 -14.53 -8.19
C ASP A 42 -8.64 -13.95 -8.22
N PRO A 43 -7.70 -14.53 -9.00
CA PRO A 43 -6.35 -13.99 -9.13
C PRO A 43 -6.37 -12.51 -9.51
N PRO A 44 -5.85 -11.61 -8.65
CA PRO A 44 -5.92 -10.18 -8.88
C PRO A 44 -4.99 -9.75 -10.02
N ARG A 45 -5.44 -8.79 -10.82
CA ARG A 45 -4.63 -8.16 -11.86
C ARG A 45 -4.07 -6.85 -11.31
N THR A 46 -2.80 -6.87 -10.93
CA THR A 46 -2.07 -5.72 -10.40
C THR A 46 -0.60 -5.82 -10.76
N ILE A 47 0.11 -4.69 -10.79
CA ILE A 47 1.56 -4.65 -10.96
C ILE A 47 2.31 -5.11 -9.70
N ALA A 48 1.65 -5.16 -8.55
CA ALA A 48 2.19 -5.66 -7.27
C ALA A 48 2.16 -7.20 -7.23
N ASP A 49 3.02 -7.83 -8.02
CA ASP A 49 3.06 -9.29 -8.23
C ASP A 49 3.33 -10.09 -6.95
N GLY A 50 4.10 -9.55 -6.00
CA GLY A 50 4.32 -10.16 -4.69
C GLY A 50 3.10 -10.11 -3.75
N ALA A 51 2.00 -9.45 -4.16
CA ALA A 51 0.76 -9.33 -3.39
C ALA A 51 -0.46 -9.88 -4.16
N GLN A 52 -0.26 -10.76 -5.15
CA GLN A 52 -1.33 -11.43 -5.91
C GLN A 52 -1.85 -12.67 -5.18
N THR A 53 -2.06 -12.58 -3.88
CA THR A 53 -2.71 -13.62 -3.09
C THR A 53 -4.21 -13.64 -3.32
N GLN A 54 -4.84 -14.82 -3.13
CA GLN A 54 -6.27 -15.00 -3.33
C GLN A 54 -7.04 -15.14 -2.01
N HIS A 55 -6.35 -15.42 -0.93
CA HIS A 55 -6.89 -15.52 0.42
C HIS A 55 -5.78 -15.52 1.47
N LEU A 56 -6.11 -15.16 2.68
CA LEU A 56 -5.23 -15.28 3.84
C LEU A 56 -5.12 -16.74 4.32
N GLY A 57 -3.98 -17.08 4.91
CA GLY A 57 -3.82 -18.35 5.61
C GLY A 57 -4.54 -18.32 6.97
N GLN A 58 -5.06 -19.46 7.44
CA GLN A 58 -5.83 -19.56 8.69
C GLN A 58 -5.06 -19.02 9.90
N LEU A 59 -3.81 -19.46 10.11
CA LEU A 59 -2.99 -19.01 11.24
C LEU A 59 -2.65 -17.51 11.18
N THR A 60 -2.35 -17.01 10.00
CA THR A 60 -2.03 -15.58 9.81
C THR A 60 -3.27 -14.70 9.95
N PHE A 61 -4.43 -15.19 9.51
CA PHE A 61 -5.70 -14.47 9.67
C PHE A 61 -6.08 -14.25 11.14
N GLU A 62 -5.94 -15.27 12.00
CA GLU A 62 -6.21 -15.12 13.43
C GLU A 62 -5.33 -14.04 14.09
N ILE A 63 -4.06 -13.96 13.67
CA ILE A 63 -3.15 -12.91 14.16
C ILE A 63 -3.57 -11.54 13.62
N ILE A 64 -3.86 -11.44 12.32
CA ILE A 64 -4.26 -10.19 11.67
C ILE A 64 -5.55 -9.67 12.31
N ARG A 65 -6.56 -10.51 12.47
CA ARG A 65 -7.84 -10.16 13.08
C ARG A 65 -7.71 -9.61 14.50
N ARG A 66 -6.73 -10.10 15.26
CA ARG A 66 -6.49 -9.70 16.64
C ARG A 66 -5.62 -8.45 16.78
N ASP A 67 -4.58 -8.32 15.96
CA ASP A 67 -3.46 -7.40 16.20
C ASP A 67 -3.31 -6.30 15.13
N VAL A 68 -4.04 -6.39 14.01
CA VAL A 68 -4.00 -5.38 12.93
C VAL A 68 -5.21 -4.44 13.07
N ALA A 69 -4.94 -3.13 13.07
CA ALA A 69 -5.98 -2.13 13.28
C ALA A 69 -6.87 -1.92 12.04
N ASP A 70 -6.30 -2.00 10.84
CA ASP A 70 -7.02 -1.92 9.56
C ASP A 70 -6.14 -2.45 8.42
N ILE A 71 -6.77 -2.74 7.28
CA ILE A 71 -6.10 -3.01 6.00
C ILE A 71 -6.66 -2.04 4.96
N LEU A 72 -5.77 -1.21 4.40
CA LEU A 72 -6.07 -0.25 3.35
C LEU A 72 -5.77 -0.84 1.98
N THR A 73 -6.23 -0.17 0.94
CA THR A 73 -5.92 -0.53 -0.44
C THR A 73 -5.23 0.60 -1.18
N ALA A 74 -4.39 0.25 -2.17
CA ALA A 74 -3.75 1.19 -3.08
C ALA A 74 -3.97 0.76 -4.53
N THR A 75 -4.14 1.73 -5.43
CA THR A 75 -4.23 1.48 -6.87
C THR A 75 -2.84 1.31 -7.48
N ASP A 76 -2.76 0.69 -8.66
CA ASP A 76 -1.51 0.55 -9.39
C ASP A 76 -0.87 1.92 -9.73
N ASP A 77 -1.67 2.93 -10.06
CA ASP A 77 -1.18 4.30 -10.29
C ASP A 77 -0.51 4.89 -9.04
N GLN A 78 -1.10 4.70 -7.86
CA GLN A 78 -0.51 5.13 -6.58
C GLN A 78 0.79 4.40 -6.27
N LEU A 79 0.92 3.13 -6.67
CA LEU A 79 2.18 2.38 -6.54
C LEU A 79 3.25 2.95 -7.47
N VAL A 80 2.91 3.30 -8.70
CA VAL A 80 3.85 3.92 -9.64
C VAL A 80 4.32 5.29 -9.16
N GLU A 81 3.42 6.11 -8.60
CA GLU A 81 3.82 7.38 -7.97
C GLU A 81 4.78 7.16 -6.79
N ALA A 82 4.53 6.15 -5.97
CA ALA A 82 5.42 5.78 -4.87
C ALA A 82 6.80 5.30 -5.37
N MET A 83 6.85 4.49 -6.43
CA MET A 83 8.10 4.07 -7.08
C MET A 83 8.93 5.28 -7.53
N ARG A 84 8.30 6.25 -8.18
CA ARG A 84 8.95 7.51 -8.61
C ARG A 84 9.48 8.29 -7.41
N PHE A 85 8.65 8.48 -6.38
CA PHE A 85 9.06 9.17 -5.16
C PHE A 85 10.32 8.54 -4.54
N TYR A 86 10.33 7.22 -4.38
CA TYR A 86 11.48 6.52 -3.83
C TYR A 86 12.73 6.71 -4.69
N ALA A 87 12.63 6.56 -6.00
CA ALA A 87 13.77 6.73 -6.91
C ALA A 87 14.27 8.18 -6.95
N GLU A 88 13.36 9.15 -7.12
CA GLU A 88 13.71 10.55 -7.33
C GLU A 88 14.14 11.27 -6.04
N ARG A 89 13.49 10.98 -4.92
CA ARG A 89 13.71 11.69 -3.66
C ARG A 89 14.62 10.96 -2.70
N MET A 90 14.47 9.65 -2.61
CA MET A 90 15.21 8.84 -1.65
C MET A 90 16.38 8.05 -2.27
N LYS A 91 16.47 8.00 -3.61
CA LYS A 91 17.48 7.21 -4.35
C LYS A 91 17.42 5.72 -4.04
N LEU A 92 16.20 5.23 -3.82
CA LEU A 92 15.91 3.82 -3.58
C LEU A 92 15.15 3.23 -4.76
N LEU A 93 15.62 2.07 -5.24
CA LEU A 93 14.89 1.26 -6.21
C LEU A 93 13.94 0.31 -5.45
N VAL A 94 12.65 0.56 -5.55
CA VAL A 94 11.61 -0.21 -4.85
C VAL A 94 10.66 -0.82 -5.88
N GLU A 95 10.35 -2.10 -5.72
CA GLU A 95 9.36 -2.79 -6.57
C GLU A 95 7.92 -2.35 -6.24
N PRO A 96 6.93 -2.57 -7.15
CA PRO A 96 5.55 -2.15 -6.90
C PRO A 96 4.99 -2.66 -5.56
N THR A 97 5.19 -3.95 -5.23
CA THR A 97 4.74 -4.53 -3.95
C THR A 97 5.37 -3.85 -2.75
N GLY A 98 6.64 -3.47 -2.84
CA GLY A 98 7.36 -2.73 -1.79
C GLY A 98 6.84 -1.30 -1.57
N CYS A 99 6.10 -0.76 -2.52
CA CYS A 99 5.51 0.58 -2.47
C CYS A 99 4.16 0.64 -1.76
N LEU A 100 3.49 -0.49 -1.51
CA LEU A 100 2.14 -0.55 -0.93
C LEU A 100 2.02 0.25 0.37
N SER A 101 2.92 0.06 1.32
CA SER A 101 2.85 0.73 2.63
C SER A 101 2.94 2.25 2.52
N TYR A 102 3.79 2.77 1.62
CA TYR A 102 3.89 4.21 1.38
C TYR A 102 2.64 4.76 0.70
N ALA A 103 2.13 4.07 -0.32
CA ALA A 103 0.90 4.45 -1.00
C ALA A 103 -0.29 4.49 -0.02
N GLY A 104 -0.43 3.49 0.85
CA GLY A 104 -1.44 3.49 1.91
C GLY A 104 -1.30 4.66 2.89
N ALA A 105 -0.07 5.02 3.27
CA ALA A 105 0.16 6.18 4.13
C ALA A 105 -0.20 7.52 3.45
N CYS A 106 0.08 7.66 2.15
CA CYS A 106 -0.19 8.91 1.41
C CYS A 106 -1.65 9.06 1.00
N TYR A 107 -2.32 7.96 0.60
CA TYR A 107 -3.63 8.02 -0.04
C TYR A 107 -4.75 7.34 0.75
N GLY A 108 -4.42 6.60 1.81
CA GLY A 108 -5.39 5.83 2.61
C GLY A 108 -6.26 6.64 3.59
N GLY A 109 -6.15 7.97 3.59
CA GLY A 109 -6.98 8.85 4.43
C GLY A 109 -6.67 8.79 5.93
N LEU A 110 -5.51 8.28 6.32
CA LEU A 110 -5.11 8.17 7.73
C LEU A 110 -4.77 9.55 8.33
N PRO A 111 -5.17 9.84 9.58
CA PRO A 111 -4.82 11.09 10.27
C PRO A 111 -3.38 11.05 10.80
N LEU A 112 -2.39 11.12 9.90
CA LEU A 112 -0.96 10.93 10.23
C LEU A 112 -0.27 12.22 10.72
N ARG A 113 -0.92 13.37 10.63
CA ARG A 113 -0.31 14.66 11.04
C ARG A 113 0.08 14.63 12.51
N GLY A 114 1.36 14.90 12.78
CA GLY A 114 1.92 14.89 14.15
C GLY A 114 2.19 13.49 14.71
N GLN A 115 1.99 12.43 13.92
CA GLN A 115 2.28 11.05 14.30
C GLN A 115 3.70 10.64 13.86
N ARG A 116 4.28 9.69 14.59
CA ARG A 116 5.49 8.97 14.16
C ARG A 116 5.04 7.75 13.35
N VAL A 117 5.38 7.72 12.08
CA VAL A 117 4.95 6.69 11.14
C VAL A 117 6.16 5.90 10.65
N GLY A 118 6.15 4.59 10.87
CA GLY A 118 7.08 3.65 10.26
C GLY A 118 6.49 3.05 8.99
N ILE A 119 7.22 3.07 7.89
CA ILE A 119 6.83 2.47 6.61
C ILE A 119 7.81 1.34 6.29
N ILE A 120 7.29 0.12 6.10
CA ILE A 120 8.10 -1.04 5.73
C ILE A 120 8.20 -1.09 4.21
N ILE A 121 9.40 -0.90 3.68
CA ILE A 121 9.73 -1.17 2.28
C ILE A 121 10.09 -2.65 2.18
N SER A 122 9.20 -3.46 1.63
CA SER A 122 9.32 -4.93 1.70
C SER A 122 10.20 -5.55 0.62
N GLY A 123 10.55 -4.79 -0.42
CA GLY A 123 11.41 -5.31 -1.49
C GLY A 123 11.72 -4.32 -2.60
N GLY A 124 12.69 -4.70 -3.44
CA GLY A 124 13.16 -3.91 -4.60
C GLY A 124 13.55 -4.81 -5.77
N ASN A 125 13.01 -6.04 -5.84
CA ASN A 125 13.32 -7.00 -6.90
C ASN A 125 12.51 -6.69 -8.17
N VAL A 126 12.92 -5.65 -8.88
CA VAL A 126 12.32 -5.20 -10.15
C VAL A 126 13.42 -4.99 -11.19
N ASP A 127 13.22 -5.50 -12.40
CA ASP A 127 14.12 -5.25 -13.52
C ASP A 127 14.11 -3.76 -13.88
N LEU A 128 15.29 -3.19 -14.20
CA LEU A 128 15.42 -1.78 -14.56
C LEU A 128 14.58 -1.39 -15.78
N SER A 129 14.48 -2.27 -16.77
CA SER A 129 13.62 -2.06 -17.95
C SER A 129 12.13 -1.99 -17.57
N ARG A 130 11.66 -2.91 -16.70
CA ARG A 130 10.28 -2.88 -16.17
C ARG A 130 10.04 -1.65 -15.31
N PHE A 131 10.99 -1.30 -14.44
CA PHE A 131 10.91 -0.09 -13.63
C PHE A 131 10.76 1.16 -14.52
N ALA A 132 11.60 1.31 -15.54
CA ALA A 132 11.56 2.42 -16.49
C ALA A 132 10.19 2.48 -17.20
N THR A 133 9.69 1.35 -17.72
CA THR A 133 8.38 1.28 -18.38
C THR A 133 7.27 1.74 -17.45
N LEU A 134 7.17 1.17 -16.25
CA LEU A 134 6.12 1.51 -15.29
C LEU A 134 6.16 2.99 -14.88
N THR A 135 7.36 3.56 -14.72
CA THR A 135 7.49 4.95 -14.25
C THR A 135 7.42 6.00 -15.36
N THR A 136 7.47 5.62 -16.63
CA THR A 136 7.42 6.55 -17.78
C THR A 136 5.98 6.77 -18.28
N ASP A 137 5.14 5.74 -18.30
CA ASP A 137 3.82 5.76 -18.94
C ASP A 137 2.77 6.69 -18.28
N ILE A 138 2.95 7.11 -17.01
CA ILE A 138 2.00 8.04 -16.36
C ILE A 138 2.00 9.43 -17.03
N ALA A 139 3.05 9.84 -17.69
CA ALA A 139 3.07 11.13 -18.40
C ALA A 139 1.99 11.23 -19.52
N SER A 140 1.54 10.10 -20.06
CA SER A 140 0.49 10.03 -21.07
C SER A 140 -0.93 10.09 -20.47
N HIS A 141 -1.13 9.65 -19.23
CA HIS A 141 -2.45 9.65 -18.57
C HIS A 141 -2.79 10.97 -17.87
N LEU A 142 -1.79 11.70 -17.35
CA LEU A 142 -2.01 13.00 -16.70
C LEU A 142 -2.32 14.14 -17.69
N THR A 143 -1.96 13.98 -18.96
CA THR A 143 -2.33 14.96 -20.00
C THR A 143 -3.76 14.80 -20.51
N SER A 144 -4.45 13.71 -20.22
CA SER A 144 -5.85 13.47 -20.60
C SER A 144 -6.89 13.74 -19.49
N ALA A 145 -6.46 13.87 -18.23
CA ALA A 145 -7.31 14.27 -17.12
C ALA A 145 -7.23 15.79 -16.96
N GLY A 146 -8.29 16.49 -17.42
CA GLY A 146 -8.39 17.95 -17.39
C GLY A 146 -7.99 18.54 -16.04
N SER A 147 -7.22 19.61 -16.10
CA SER A 147 -6.78 20.44 -14.99
C SER A 147 -7.91 20.78 -14.01
N VAL A 148 -7.87 20.22 -12.83
CA VAL A 148 -8.68 20.74 -11.71
C VAL A 148 -8.01 22.05 -11.26
N PRO A 149 -8.70 23.20 -11.31
CA PRO A 149 -8.12 24.46 -10.85
C PRO A 149 -7.84 24.39 -9.33
N PRO A 150 -6.78 25.06 -8.86
CA PRO A 150 -6.48 25.11 -7.42
C PRO A 150 -7.61 25.77 -6.65
N PRO A 151 -7.88 25.38 -5.39
CA PRO A 151 -8.89 26.01 -4.57
C PRO A 151 -8.54 27.50 -4.35
N ALA A 152 -9.57 28.35 -4.43
CA ALA A 152 -9.43 29.77 -4.23
C ALA A 152 -8.89 30.09 -2.81
N PRO A 153 -8.06 31.14 -2.65
CA PRO A 153 -7.58 31.57 -1.34
C PRO A 153 -8.75 32.08 -0.48
N PRO A 154 -8.68 31.92 0.85
CA PRO A 154 -9.71 32.41 1.74
C PRO A 154 -9.81 33.95 1.61
N GLN A 155 -11.03 34.43 1.47
CA GLN A 155 -11.34 35.86 1.43
C GLN A 155 -11.14 36.48 2.83
N PRO A 156 -10.73 37.75 2.93
CA PRO A 156 -10.44 38.42 4.20
C PRO A 156 -11.64 38.58 5.12
#